data_bce34629cf1cc1fa4b82f54045d81ccb
#
_entry.id   bce34629cf1cc1fa4b82f54045d81ccb
#
_cell.length_a   1.000
_cell.length_b   1.000
_cell.length_c   1.000
_cell.angle_alpha   90.00
_cell.angle_beta   90.00
_cell.angle_gamma   90.00
#
_symmetry.space_group_name_H-M   'P 1'
#
loop_
_entity.id
_entity.type
_entity.pdbx_description
1 polymer ?
#
loop_
_entity_poly.entity_id
_entity_poly.type
_entity_poly.pdbx_seq_one_letter_code
_entity_poly.pdbx_strand_id
1 'polypeptide(L)'
;MENFNKYQVIKGAISYELANFIFNYFLLKRDAVEWMYKNNITYDNGMLGTWTDKQIPNTFSCYADNVMETLLVKVLPIMAQETGLELVPTYSYARLYKKGDILKRHKDRPSCEISTTIHLGGHQWPIFIDGTGADNVLNEQQNLIKPNAPAGTKVLLDVGDMLVYSGCELEHWREPFEGDVCGQVFLHYNHVNGPFAEKNRFDRRPMLGIPPIRNT
;
A
#
# COMPACT_ATOMS: atom_id res chain seq x y z
N MET A 1 23.92 6.92 13.85
CA MET A 1 22.76 6.61 12.99
C MET A 1 21.55 6.62 13.88
N GLU A 2 20.68 7.60 13.73
CA GLU A 2 19.40 7.58 14.42
C GLU A 2 18.63 6.35 13.91
N ASN A 3 18.27 5.47 14.82
CA ASN A 3 17.49 4.27 14.49
C ASN A 3 16.14 4.70 13.95
N PHE A 4 15.80 4.29 12.73
CA PHE A 4 14.44 4.43 12.20
C PHE A 4 13.42 3.98 13.26
N ASN A 5 12.57 4.92 13.68
CA ASN A 5 11.61 4.71 14.77
C ASN A 5 10.41 3.86 14.34
N LYS A 6 10.66 2.81 13.55
CA LYS A 6 9.70 1.83 13.00
C LYS A 6 8.51 2.42 12.24
N TYR A 7 8.10 3.67 12.46
CA TYR A 7 7.15 4.43 11.64
C TYR A 7 7.30 5.93 11.82
N GLN A 8 6.99 6.69 10.75
CA GLN A 8 6.99 8.15 10.77
C GLN A 8 6.14 8.72 9.62
N VAL A 9 5.65 9.95 9.80
CA VAL A 9 4.90 10.69 8.77
C VAL A 9 5.82 11.71 8.10
N ILE A 10 5.87 11.67 6.77
CA ILE A 10 6.60 12.63 5.95
C ILE A 10 5.58 13.51 5.25
N LYS A 11 5.56 14.78 5.62
CA LYS A 11 4.64 15.76 5.04
C LYS A 11 5.10 16.16 3.64
N GLY A 12 4.16 16.16 2.70
CA GLY A 12 4.44 16.59 1.32
C GLY A 12 5.54 15.74 0.64
N ALA A 13 5.59 14.43 0.90
CA ALA A 13 6.57 13.53 0.28
C ALA A 13 6.51 13.57 -1.25
N ILE A 14 5.32 13.83 -1.79
CA ILE A 14 5.10 14.21 -3.18
C ILE A 14 4.24 15.47 -3.23
N SER A 15 4.36 16.25 -4.30
CA SER A 15 3.56 17.47 -4.46
C SER A 15 2.07 17.12 -4.59
N TYR A 16 1.21 18.05 -4.16
CA TYR A 16 -0.24 17.95 -4.36
C TYR A 16 -0.60 17.69 -5.82
N GLU A 17 0.07 18.42 -6.74
CA GLU A 17 -0.16 18.28 -8.19
C GLU A 17 0.12 16.86 -8.67
N LEU A 18 1.24 16.26 -8.27
CA LEU A 18 1.59 14.89 -8.63
C LEU A 18 0.61 13.88 -8.02
N ALA A 19 0.27 14.03 -6.74
CA ALA A 19 -0.69 13.17 -6.08
C ALA A 19 -2.06 13.22 -6.78
N ASN A 20 -2.55 14.43 -7.06
CA ASN A 20 -3.82 14.64 -7.75
C ASN A 20 -3.82 14.11 -9.19
N PHE A 21 -2.70 14.26 -9.93
CA PHE A 21 -2.55 13.67 -11.25
C PHE A 21 -2.67 12.13 -11.20
N ILE A 22 -1.96 11.49 -10.27
CA ILE A 22 -2.01 10.03 -10.09
C ILE A 22 -3.40 9.58 -9.64
N PHE A 23 -4.06 10.33 -8.76
CA PHE A 23 -5.43 10.05 -8.32
C PHE A 23 -6.41 10.06 -9.49
N ASN A 24 -6.38 11.10 -10.33
CA ASN A 24 -7.26 11.21 -11.50
C ASN A 24 -6.94 10.13 -12.56
N TYR A 25 -5.65 9.82 -12.79
CA TYR A 25 -5.26 8.67 -13.60
C TYR A 25 -5.91 7.38 -13.09
N PHE A 26 -5.87 7.15 -11.78
CA PHE A 26 -6.38 5.92 -11.18
C PHE A 26 -7.91 5.84 -11.21
N LEU A 27 -8.61 6.96 -11.07
CA LEU A 27 -10.06 7.04 -11.28
C LEU A 27 -10.41 6.69 -12.74
N LEU A 28 -9.75 7.32 -13.72
CA LEU A 28 -9.97 7.06 -15.13
C LEU A 28 -9.69 5.59 -15.48
N LYS A 29 -8.62 5.02 -14.92
CA LYS A 29 -8.29 3.59 -15.12
C LYS A 29 -9.39 2.69 -14.60
N ARG A 30 -9.92 2.93 -13.39
CA ARG A 30 -11.05 2.19 -12.83
C ARG A 30 -12.25 2.24 -13.76
N ASP A 31 -12.63 3.43 -14.21
CA ASP A 31 -13.83 3.62 -15.03
C ASP A 31 -13.69 2.93 -16.39
N ALA A 32 -12.49 3.01 -17.02
CA ALA A 32 -12.20 2.31 -18.26
C ALA A 32 -12.27 0.79 -18.10
N VAL A 33 -11.68 0.25 -17.04
CA VAL A 33 -11.69 -1.19 -16.76
C VAL A 33 -13.11 -1.66 -16.43
N GLU A 34 -13.86 -0.91 -15.66
CA GLU A 34 -15.27 -1.22 -15.37
C GLU A 34 -16.12 -1.27 -16.64
N TRP A 35 -15.91 -0.31 -17.55
CA TRP A 35 -16.59 -0.31 -18.86
C TRP A 35 -16.20 -1.54 -19.69
N MET A 36 -14.91 -1.93 -19.71
CA MET A 36 -14.45 -3.12 -20.41
C MET A 36 -15.11 -4.39 -19.87
N TYR A 37 -15.20 -4.54 -18.53
CA TYR A 37 -15.89 -5.68 -17.93
C TYR A 37 -17.37 -5.73 -18.31
N LYS A 38 -18.08 -4.60 -18.24
CA LYS A 38 -19.50 -4.50 -18.60
C LYS A 38 -19.76 -4.86 -20.08
N ASN A 39 -18.77 -4.68 -20.94
CA ASN A 39 -18.86 -4.97 -22.38
C ASN A 39 -18.16 -6.29 -22.79
N ASN A 40 -17.80 -7.14 -21.83
CA ASN A 40 -17.13 -8.43 -22.05
C ASN A 40 -15.80 -8.32 -22.82
N ILE A 41 -15.12 -7.19 -22.69
CA ILE A 41 -13.77 -7.01 -23.23
C ILE A 41 -12.79 -7.44 -22.13
N THR A 42 -12.28 -8.65 -22.25
CA THR A 42 -11.35 -9.19 -21.26
C THR A 42 -9.91 -9.18 -21.78
N TYR A 43 -9.06 -8.40 -21.10
CA TYR A 43 -7.60 -8.53 -21.20
C TYR A 43 -7.08 -8.89 -19.81
N ASP A 44 -7.06 -10.18 -19.49
CA ASP A 44 -6.53 -10.64 -18.20
C ASP A 44 -5.00 -10.85 -18.32
N ASN A 45 -4.26 -9.76 -18.34
CA ASN A 45 -2.81 -9.79 -18.20
C ASN A 45 -2.34 -9.31 -16.81
N GLY A 46 -3.27 -9.10 -15.86
CA GLY A 46 -2.97 -8.60 -14.53
C GLY A 46 -2.59 -7.12 -14.44
N MET A 47 -2.57 -6.39 -15.57
CA MET A 47 -2.14 -4.97 -15.59
C MET A 47 -3.30 -3.98 -15.42
N LEU A 48 -4.54 -4.43 -15.65
CA LEU A 48 -5.68 -3.52 -15.69
C LEU A 48 -6.23 -3.18 -14.31
N GLY A 49 -6.01 -4.04 -13.33
CA GLY A 49 -6.62 -3.94 -12.02
C GLY A 49 -7.83 -4.86 -11.86
N THR A 50 -8.34 -4.97 -10.64
CA THR A 50 -9.36 -5.94 -10.27
C THR A 50 -10.19 -5.49 -9.07
N TRP A 51 -11.38 -6.11 -8.90
CA TRP A 51 -12.22 -6.01 -7.69
C TRP A 51 -12.23 -7.30 -6.86
N THR A 52 -11.34 -8.26 -7.19
CA THR A 52 -11.36 -9.62 -6.61
C THR A 52 -10.40 -9.81 -5.44
N ASP A 53 -9.77 -8.73 -4.94
CA ASP A 53 -8.91 -8.82 -3.78
C ASP A 53 -9.71 -9.23 -2.53
N LYS A 54 -9.27 -10.31 -1.89
CA LYS A 54 -9.96 -10.90 -0.73
C LYS A 54 -9.80 -10.07 0.55
N GLN A 55 -8.77 -9.24 0.63
CA GLN A 55 -8.52 -8.40 1.81
C GLN A 55 -9.60 -7.33 1.96
N ILE A 56 -9.99 -6.69 0.83
CA ILE A 56 -11.09 -5.72 0.78
C ILE A 56 -11.93 -6.02 -0.47
N PRO A 57 -12.94 -6.87 -0.34
CA PRO A 57 -13.75 -7.33 -1.47
C PRO A 57 -14.49 -6.18 -2.17
N ASN A 58 -14.67 -6.31 -3.48
CA ASN A 58 -15.39 -5.35 -4.31
C ASN A 58 -14.79 -3.94 -4.32
N THR A 59 -13.50 -3.80 -4.02
CA THR A 59 -12.76 -2.54 -4.05
C THR A 59 -11.71 -2.59 -5.15
N PHE A 60 -11.71 -1.56 -6.02
CA PHE A 60 -10.80 -1.52 -7.17
C PHE A 60 -9.35 -1.41 -6.70
N SER A 61 -8.52 -2.29 -7.18
CA SER A 61 -7.10 -2.34 -6.85
C SER A 61 -6.23 -2.67 -8.05
N CYS A 62 -4.99 -2.18 -8.04
CA CYS A 62 -3.97 -2.50 -9.03
C CYS A 62 -2.69 -2.94 -8.33
N TYR A 63 -2.15 -4.07 -8.76
CA TYR A 63 -0.82 -4.53 -8.41
C TYR A 63 0.15 -4.19 -9.54
N ALA A 64 1.33 -3.65 -9.21
CA ALA A 64 2.43 -3.38 -10.13
C ALA A 64 2.06 -2.49 -11.34
N ASP A 65 1.16 -1.54 -11.13
CA ASP A 65 0.81 -0.54 -12.13
C ASP A 65 2.03 0.32 -12.51
N ASN A 66 2.25 0.58 -13.80
CA ASN A 66 3.44 1.27 -14.28
C ASN A 66 3.60 2.69 -13.72
N VAL A 67 2.50 3.43 -13.54
CA VAL A 67 2.53 4.77 -12.93
C VAL A 67 2.90 4.66 -11.45
N MET A 68 2.32 3.70 -10.74
CA MET A 68 2.60 3.47 -9.32
C MET A 68 4.01 2.93 -9.09
N GLU A 69 4.56 2.09 -9.97
CA GLU A 69 5.94 1.64 -9.87
C GLU A 69 6.96 2.70 -10.30
N THR A 70 6.58 3.63 -11.18
CA THR A 70 7.36 4.84 -11.42
C THR A 70 7.43 5.71 -10.16
N LEU A 71 6.32 5.83 -9.43
CA LEU A 71 6.29 6.51 -8.14
C LEU A 71 7.14 5.77 -7.08
N LEU A 72 7.10 4.43 -7.05
CA LEU A 72 7.95 3.59 -6.20
C LEU A 72 9.44 3.93 -6.36
N VAL A 73 9.90 4.04 -7.60
CA VAL A 73 11.30 4.42 -7.89
C VAL A 73 11.57 5.88 -7.53
N LYS A 74 10.63 6.79 -7.82
CA LYS A 74 10.77 8.22 -7.52
C LYS A 74 10.90 8.49 -6.01
N VAL A 75 10.17 7.75 -5.18
CA VAL A 75 10.12 7.94 -3.73
C VAL A 75 11.27 7.22 -3.01
N LEU A 76 11.94 6.27 -3.64
CA LEU A 76 13.04 5.50 -3.06
C LEU A 76 14.13 6.36 -2.37
N PRO A 77 14.63 7.47 -2.95
CA PRO A 77 15.62 8.32 -2.26
C PRO A 77 15.09 8.93 -0.97
N ILE A 78 13.81 9.32 -0.93
CA ILE A 78 13.16 9.84 0.29
C ILE A 78 13.09 8.72 1.32
N MET A 79 12.65 7.52 0.93
CA MET A 79 12.58 6.37 1.81
C MET A 79 13.94 6.01 2.40
N ALA A 80 14.99 6.02 1.59
CA ALA A 80 16.35 5.74 2.04
C ALA A 80 16.85 6.80 3.04
N GLN A 81 16.59 8.07 2.78
CA GLN A 81 16.94 9.18 3.67
C GLN A 81 16.22 9.06 5.02
N GLU A 82 14.91 8.86 5.00
CA GLU A 82 14.06 8.88 6.18
C GLU A 82 14.23 7.64 7.07
N THR A 83 14.59 6.50 6.47
CA THR A 83 14.85 5.27 7.22
C THR A 83 16.31 5.10 7.61
N GLY A 84 17.24 5.78 6.93
CA GLY A 84 18.67 5.55 7.05
C GLY A 84 19.12 4.19 6.49
N LEU A 85 18.27 3.51 5.70
CA LEU A 85 18.51 2.18 5.15
C LEU A 85 18.78 2.25 3.65
N GLU A 86 19.66 1.39 3.16
CA GLU A 86 19.76 1.11 1.74
C GLU A 86 18.63 0.15 1.33
N LEU A 87 17.77 0.59 0.40
CA LEU A 87 16.52 -0.10 0.07
C LEU A 87 16.48 -0.55 -1.38
N VAL A 88 15.89 -1.72 -1.62
CA VAL A 88 15.51 -2.20 -2.95
C VAL A 88 13.98 -2.24 -3.10
N PRO A 89 13.43 -1.77 -4.24
CA PRO A 89 11.99 -1.83 -4.47
C PRO A 89 11.52 -3.27 -4.66
N THR A 90 10.33 -3.55 -4.14
CA THR A 90 9.66 -4.83 -4.36
C THR A 90 8.47 -4.69 -5.29
N TYR A 91 7.43 -3.95 -4.90
CA TYR A 91 6.26 -3.69 -5.75
C TYR A 91 5.45 -2.51 -5.25
N SER A 92 4.56 -2.04 -6.11
CA SER A 92 3.51 -1.09 -5.75
C SER A 92 2.15 -1.78 -5.71
N TYR A 93 1.27 -1.27 -4.84
CA TYR A 93 -0.13 -1.63 -4.80
C TYR A 93 -0.97 -0.37 -4.63
N ALA A 94 -2.09 -0.27 -5.32
CA ALA A 94 -2.96 0.89 -5.21
C ALA A 94 -4.42 0.46 -5.07
N ARG A 95 -5.20 1.24 -4.31
CA ARG A 95 -6.65 1.02 -4.10
C ARG A 95 -7.44 2.31 -4.16
N LEU A 96 -8.65 2.21 -4.71
CA LEU A 96 -9.71 3.21 -4.59
C LEU A 96 -10.76 2.69 -3.62
N TYR A 97 -10.61 3.04 -2.37
CA TYR A 97 -11.55 2.65 -1.32
C TYR A 97 -12.88 3.37 -1.46
N LYS A 98 -13.95 2.72 -1.05
CA LYS A 98 -15.33 3.20 -1.06
C LYS A 98 -15.95 3.09 0.30
N LYS A 99 -17.08 3.76 0.50
CA LYS A 99 -17.84 3.73 1.76
C LYS A 99 -18.10 2.30 2.24
N GLY A 100 -17.82 2.08 3.52
CA GLY A 100 -17.98 0.79 4.19
C GLY A 100 -16.75 -0.12 4.12
N ASP A 101 -15.72 0.22 3.35
CA ASP A 101 -14.48 -0.56 3.34
C ASP A 101 -13.79 -0.53 4.71
N ILE A 102 -13.19 -1.66 5.08
CA ILE A 102 -12.45 -1.84 6.32
C ILE A 102 -11.13 -2.53 5.99
N LEU A 103 -10.02 -2.00 6.49
CA LEU A 103 -8.75 -2.73 6.47
C LEU A 103 -8.55 -3.36 7.84
N LYS A 104 -8.70 -4.68 7.93
CA LYS A 104 -8.52 -5.41 9.20
C LYS A 104 -7.10 -5.25 9.74
N ARG A 105 -6.96 -5.33 11.06
CA ARG A 105 -5.66 -5.29 11.73
C ARG A 105 -4.80 -6.47 11.30
N HIS A 106 -3.58 -6.20 10.80
CA HIS A 106 -2.67 -7.19 10.26
C HIS A 106 -1.23 -6.69 10.27
N LYS A 107 -0.30 -7.59 10.03
CA LYS A 107 1.07 -7.30 9.59
C LYS A 107 1.24 -7.69 8.13
N ASP A 108 2.13 -7.01 7.45
CA ASP A 108 2.44 -7.28 6.05
C ASP A 108 3.31 -8.53 5.86
N ARG A 109 3.36 -9.00 4.63
CA ARG A 109 4.26 -10.10 4.21
C ARG A 109 5.71 -9.62 4.01
N PRO A 110 6.71 -10.53 3.95
CA PRO A 110 8.13 -10.19 3.86
C PRO A 110 8.52 -9.24 2.71
N SER A 111 7.82 -9.24 1.58
CA SER A 111 8.08 -8.27 0.49
C SER A 111 7.74 -6.82 0.88
N CYS A 112 7.09 -6.61 2.02
CA CYS A 112 6.66 -5.32 2.55
C CYS A 112 7.41 -4.97 3.85
N GLU A 113 8.69 -5.36 3.96
CA GLU A 113 9.51 -5.13 5.14
C GLU A 113 9.51 -3.65 5.56
N ILE A 114 9.81 -2.78 4.62
CA ILE A 114 9.67 -1.33 4.76
C ILE A 114 8.59 -0.88 3.78
N SER A 115 7.50 -0.39 4.33
CA SER A 115 6.32 -0.02 3.57
C SER A 115 6.01 1.45 3.68
N THR A 116 5.28 1.96 2.73
CA THR A 116 4.65 3.28 2.84
C THR A 116 3.24 3.26 2.27
N THR A 117 2.39 4.13 2.83
CA THR A 117 1.12 4.52 2.22
C THR A 117 1.13 6.02 1.93
N ILE A 118 0.72 6.41 0.72
CA ILE A 118 0.58 7.81 0.32
C ILE A 118 -0.89 8.08 0.01
N HIS A 119 -1.43 9.15 0.59
CA HIS A 119 -2.77 9.61 0.25
C HIS A 119 -2.73 10.39 -1.07
N LEU A 120 -3.40 9.87 -2.11
CA LEU A 120 -3.42 10.46 -3.45
C LEU A 120 -4.54 11.48 -3.63
N GLY A 121 -5.69 11.27 -2.99
CA GLY A 121 -6.85 12.13 -3.12
C GLY A 121 -8.15 11.50 -2.66
N GLY A 122 -9.26 12.24 -2.76
CA GLY A 122 -10.55 11.88 -2.21
C GLY A 122 -10.66 12.22 -0.73
N HIS A 123 -11.57 11.55 -0.02
CA HIS A 123 -11.75 11.79 1.42
C HIS A 123 -10.59 11.20 2.22
N GLN A 124 -10.15 11.92 3.24
CA GLN A 124 -9.16 11.41 4.18
C GLN A 124 -9.72 10.19 4.94
N TRP A 125 -8.85 9.20 5.14
CA TRP A 125 -9.18 8.00 5.89
C TRP A 125 -8.03 7.63 6.81
N PRO A 126 -8.19 7.73 8.13
CA PRO A 126 -7.12 7.46 9.08
C PRO A 126 -6.61 6.02 8.97
N ILE A 127 -5.30 5.85 9.13
CA ILE A 127 -4.67 4.56 9.39
C ILE A 127 -4.28 4.52 10.87
N PHE A 128 -4.46 3.38 11.50
CA PHE A 128 -3.99 3.11 12.86
C PHE A 128 -2.76 2.22 12.79
N ILE A 129 -1.77 2.49 13.62
CA ILE A 129 -0.54 1.72 13.70
C ILE A 129 -0.20 1.39 15.16
N ASP A 130 0.12 0.14 15.43
CA ASP A 130 0.60 -0.31 16.72
C ASP A 130 2.13 -0.30 16.73
N GLY A 131 2.70 0.73 17.35
CA GLY A 131 4.16 0.90 17.44
C GLY A 131 4.87 -0.08 18.37
N THR A 132 4.16 -0.96 19.08
CA THR A 132 4.78 -1.89 20.04
C THR A 132 5.49 -3.06 19.36
N GLY A 133 5.07 -3.43 18.15
CA GLY A 133 5.57 -4.61 17.45
C GLY A 133 5.02 -5.94 17.97
N ALA A 134 4.11 -5.90 18.96
CA ALA A 134 3.50 -7.11 19.51
C ALA A 134 2.58 -7.80 18.48
N ASP A 135 2.41 -9.13 18.64
CA ASP A 135 1.44 -9.89 17.87
C ASP A 135 0.12 -9.92 18.64
N ASN A 136 -0.85 -9.11 18.23
CA ASN A 136 -2.16 -9.04 18.86
C ASN A 136 -3.28 -9.69 18.04
N VAL A 137 -3.07 -9.90 16.73
CA VAL A 137 -4.03 -10.56 15.86
C VAL A 137 -4.02 -12.06 16.13
N LEU A 138 -5.15 -12.62 16.62
CA LEU A 138 -5.33 -14.05 16.86
C LEU A 138 -5.88 -14.77 15.64
N ASN A 139 -6.76 -14.12 14.89
CA ASN A 139 -7.31 -14.62 13.63
C ASN A 139 -7.68 -13.44 12.73
N GLU A 140 -6.95 -13.26 11.64
CA GLU A 140 -7.15 -12.15 10.70
C GLU A 140 -8.49 -12.29 9.94
N GLN A 141 -8.85 -13.50 9.50
CA GLN A 141 -10.09 -13.73 8.76
C GLN A 141 -11.32 -13.35 9.59
N GLN A 142 -11.31 -13.67 10.88
CA GLN A 142 -12.39 -13.37 11.83
C GLN A 142 -12.24 -12.01 12.49
N ASN A 143 -11.16 -11.27 12.21
CA ASN A 143 -10.80 -10.03 12.91
C ASN A 143 -10.75 -10.20 14.44
N LEU A 144 -10.26 -11.35 14.89
CA LEU A 144 -10.13 -11.65 16.32
C LEU A 144 -8.81 -11.12 16.85
N ILE A 145 -8.88 -10.25 17.85
CA ILE A 145 -7.74 -9.53 18.44
C ILE A 145 -7.70 -9.83 19.94
N LYS A 146 -6.51 -9.84 20.53
CA LYS A 146 -6.33 -9.98 21.99
C LYS A 146 -7.09 -8.88 22.74
N PRO A 147 -7.74 -9.18 23.87
CA PRO A 147 -8.55 -8.20 24.62
C PRO A 147 -7.77 -6.95 25.07
N ASN A 148 -6.47 -7.09 25.32
CA ASN A 148 -5.61 -6.01 25.80
C ASN A 148 -4.72 -5.43 24.69
N ALA A 149 -5.07 -5.65 23.42
CA ALA A 149 -4.33 -5.09 22.29
C ALA A 149 -4.37 -3.55 22.35
N PRO A 150 -3.23 -2.88 22.07
CA PRO A 150 -3.19 -1.42 22.02
C PRO A 150 -4.18 -0.85 21.01
N ALA A 151 -4.77 0.29 21.32
CA ALA A 151 -5.65 1.04 20.41
C ALA A 151 -4.92 1.58 19.16
N GLY A 152 -3.57 1.58 19.20
CA GLY A 152 -2.72 2.13 18.17
C GLY A 152 -2.72 3.66 18.10
N THR A 153 -1.80 4.18 17.32
CA THR A 153 -1.73 5.61 17.00
C THR A 153 -2.53 5.88 15.74
N LYS A 154 -3.48 6.80 15.84
CA LYS A 154 -4.26 7.29 14.68
C LYS A 154 -3.42 8.26 13.86
N VAL A 155 -3.19 7.93 12.59
CA VAL A 155 -2.46 8.78 11.63
C VAL A 155 -3.41 9.23 10.53
N LEU A 156 -3.46 10.55 10.30
CA LEU A 156 -4.21 11.17 9.22
C LEU A 156 -3.22 11.80 8.23
N LEU A 157 -3.38 11.48 6.96
CA LEU A 157 -2.53 11.98 5.89
C LEU A 157 -3.28 12.97 5.03
N ASP A 158 -2.68 14.14 4.76
CA ASP A 158 -3.11 15.04 3.71
C ASP A 158 -2.68 14.51 2.33
N VAL A 159 -3.22 15.08 1.25
CA VAL A 159 -2.84 14.67 -0.11
C VAL A 159 -1.35 14.93 -0.35
N GLY A 160 -0.62 13.89 -0.73
CA GLY A 160 0.83 13.91 -0.93
C GLY A 160 1.65 13.56 0.32
N ASP A 161 1.03 13.46 1.49
CA ASP A 161 1.70 12.95 2.70
C ASP A 161 1.93 11.44 2.60
N MET A 162 2.98 11.00 3.27
CA MET A 162 3.42 9.61 3.30
C MET A 162 3.62 9.12 4.73
N LEU A 163 3.05 7.98 5.08
CA LEU A 163 3.42 7.22 6.27
C LEU A 163 4.43 6.15 5.86
N VAL A 164 5.61 6.17 6.45
CA VAL A 164 6.64 5.11 6.33
C VAL A 164 6.58 4.23 7.57
N TYR A 165 6.62 2.90 7.42
CA TYR A 165 6.55 1.98 8.54
C TYR A 165 7.18 0.62 8.26
N SER A 166 7.58 -0.10 9.32
CA SER A 166 8.04 -1.49 9.26
C SER A 166 6.84 -2.42 9.10
N GLY A 167 6.47 -2.72 7.85
CA GLY A 167 5.22 -3.43 7.52
C GLY A 167 5.11 -4.82 8.13
N CYS A 168 6.24 -5.57 8.16
CA CYS A 168 6.28 -6.92 8.74
C CYS A 168 6.27 -6.94 10.28
N GLU A 169 6.60 -5.81 10.92
CA GLU A 169 6.74 -5.76 12.38
C GLU A 169 5.56 -5.11 13.06
N LEU A 170 4.94 -4.11 12.44
CA LEU A 170 3.91 -3.31 13.03
C LEU A 170 2.52 -3.68 12.53
N GLU A 171 1.63 -4.01 13.45
CA GLU A 171 0.22 -4.19 13.11
C GLU A 171 -0.40 -2.84 12.75
N HIS A 172 -1.15 -2.84 11.65
CA HIS A 172 -1.83 -1.65 11.17
C HIS A 172 -3.20 -1.99 10.59
N TRP A 173 -4.12 -1.00 10.61
CA TRP A 173 -5.52 -1.18 10.19
C TRP A 173 -6.19 0.14 9.90
N ARG A 174 -7.40 0.07 9.34
CA ARG A 174 -8.31 1.20 9.17
C ARG A 174 -9.72 0.78 9.55
N GLU A 175 -10.38 1.62 10.34
CA GLU A 175 -11.77 1.48 10.73
C GLU A 175 -12.70 1.71 9.53
N PRO A 176 -14.03 1.45 9.62
CA PRO A 176 -14.95 1.63 8.50
C PRO A 176 -14.81 3.00 7.82
N PHE A 177 -14.69 3.00 6.51
CA PHE A 177 -14.58 4.23 5.73
C PHE A 177 -15.96 4.85 5.51
N GLU A 178 -16.11 6.11 5.91
CA GLU A 178 -17.39 6.84 5.82
C GLU A 178 -17.47 7.78 4.61
N GLY A 179 -16.36 8.04 3.93
CA GLY A 179 -16.31 8.89 2.74
C GLY A 179 -16.72 8.16 1.46
N ASP A 180 -16.81 8.89 0.34
CA ASP A 180 -17.23 8.32 -0.94
C ASP A 180 -16.10 7.59 -1.65
N VAL A 181 -14.91 8.20 -1.72
CA VAL A 181 -13.72 7.63 -2.34
C VAL A 181 -12.45 8.09 -1.62
N CYS A 182 -11.50 7.16 -1.46
CA CYS A 182 -10.15 7.44 -0.95
C CYS A 182 -9.13 6.71 -1.81
N GLY A 183 -8.26 7.45 -2.49
CA GLY A 183 -7.15 6.89 -3.27
C GLY A 183 -5.88 6.76 -2.44
N GLN A 184 -5.37 5.53 -2.34
CA GLN A 184 -4.12 5.22 -1.64
C GLN A 184 -3.20 4.43 -2.55
N VAL A 185 -1.91 4.73 -2.46
CA VAL A 185 -0.86 3.89 -3.04
C VAL A 185 0.07 3.39 -1.94
N PHE A 186 0.42 2.12 -2.01
CA PHE A 186 1.35 1.43 -1.14
C PHE A 186 2.60 1.10 -1.94
N LEU A 187 3.75 1.49 -1.41
CA LEU A 187 5.05 1.28 -2.05
C LEU A 187 5.91 0.47 -1.09
N HIS A 188 6.44 -0.64 -1.55
CA HIS A 188 7.10 -1.62 -0.71
C HIS A 188 8.56 -1.80 -1.08
N TYR A 189 9.40 -1.97 -0.05
CA TYR A 189 10.84 -2.10 -0.17
C TYR A 189 11.37 -3.17 0.80
N ASN A 190 12.53 -3.71 0.47
CA ASN A 190 13.32 -4.49 1.41
C ASN A 190 14.66 -3.80 1.69
N HIS A 191 15.21 -3.99 2.90
CA HIS A 191 16.55 -3.56 3.25
C HIS A 191 17.56 -4.43 2.50
N VAL A 192 18.51 -3.81 1.77
CA VAL A 192 19.49 -4.50 0.91
C VAL A 192 20.23 -5.59 1.67
N ASN A 193 20.67 -5.30 2.90
CA ASN A 193 21.39 -6.22 3.77
C ASN A 193 20.46 -7.01 4.71
N GLY A 194 19.14 -6.91 4.51
CA GLY A 194 18.13 -7.63 5.29
C GLY A 194 17.90 -9.07 4.80
N PRO A 195 17.13 -9.86 5.54
CA PRO A 195 16.94 -11.28 5.20
C PRO A 195 16.01 -11.51 3.99
N PHE A 196 15.39 -10.45 3.47
CA PHE A 196 14.31 -10.58 2.48
C PHE A 196 14.66 -10.05 1.10
N ALA A 197 15.70 -9.18 0.95
CA ALA A 197 15.99 -8.43 -0.27
C ALA A 197 16.22 -9.31 -1.49
N GLU A 198 17.11 -10.29 -1.40
CA GLU A 198 17.46 -11.16 -2.52
C GLU A 198 16.25 -11.95 -3.03
N LYS A 199 15.49 -12.56 -2.09
CA LYS A 199 14.36 -13.40 -2.40
C LYS A 199 13.15 -12.64 -2.96
N ASN A 200 12.98 -11.36 -2.57
CA ASN A 200 11.80 -10.56 -2.88
C ASN A 200 12.06 -9.40 -3.84
N ARG A 201 13.24 -9.35 -4.45
CA ARG A 201 13.54 -8.31 -5.45
C ARG A 201 12.46 -8.28 -6.52
N PHE A 202 11.89 -7.08 -6.76
CA PHE A 202 10.74 -6.86 -7.65
C PHE A 202 9.55 -7.79 -7.39
N ASP A 203 9.41 -8.24 -6.13
CA ASP A 203 8.41 -9.24 -5.72
C ASP A 203 8.47 -10.53 -6.56
N ARG A 204 9.69 -11.02 -6.80
CA ARG A 204 10.02 -12.20 -7.63
C ARG A 204 9.66 -12.06 -9.11
N ARG A 205 9.44 -10.87 -9.58
CA ARG A 205 9.27 -10.56 -11.00
C ARG A 205 10.64 -10.26 -11.63
N PRO A 206 10.79 -10.42 -12.95
CA PRO A 206 12.04 -10.07 -13.63
C PRO A 206 12.40 -8.59 -13.53
N MET A 207 11.39 -7.72 -13.51
CA MET A 207 11.54 -6.26 -13.41
C MET A 207 10.26 -5.60 -12.88
N LEU A 208 10.37 -4.33 -12.54
CA LEU A 208 9.21 -3.48 -12.25
C LEU A 208 8.34 -3.29 -13.50
N GLY A 209 7.07 -2.96 -13.30
CA GLY A 209 6.11 -2.62 -14.38
C GLY A 209 5.50 -3.81 -15.10
N ILE A 210 5.83 -5.04 -14.71
CA ILE A 210 5.18 -6.23 -15.26
C ILE A 210 4.36 -6.96 -14.19
N PRO A 211 3.23 -7.58 -14.55
CA PRO A 211 2.42 -8.37 -13.62
C PRO A 211 3.18 -9.63 -13.16
N PRO A 212 2.71 -10.32 -12.10
CA PRO A 212 3.25 -11.62 -11.73
C PRO A 212 3.14 -12.60 -12.90
N ILE A 213 4.24 -13.27 -13.21
CA ILE A 213 4.24 -14.33 -14.22
C ILE A 213 3.53 -15.53 -13.58
N ARG A 214 2.34 -15.86 -14.07
CA ARG A 214 1.69 -17.14 -13.75
C ARG A 214 2.39 -18.21 -14.56
N ASN A 215 3.15 -19.09 -13.91
CA ASN A 215 3.58 -20.31 -14.58
C ASN A 215 2.32 -21.12 -14.92
N THR A 216 2.01 -21.23 -16.19
CA THR A 216 0.93 -22.08 -16.72
C THR A 216 1.27 -23.54 -16.50
#